data_47f5fc5441ea4fbd448cdebc92161295
#
_entry.id   47f5fc5441ea4fbd448cdebc92161295
#
_cell.length_a   1.000
_cell.length_b   1.000
_cell.length_c   1.000
_cell.angle_alpha   90.00
_cell.angle_beta   90.00
_cell.angle_gamma   90.00
#
_symmetry.space_group_name_H-M   'P 1'
#
loop_
_entity.id
_entity.type
_entity.pdbx_description
1 polymer ?
#
loop_
_entity_poly.entity_id
_entity_poly.type
_entity_poly.pdbx_seq_one_letter_code
_entity_poly.pdbx_strand_id
1 'polypeptide(L)'
;MLGMVAQWMGLEGQCANAVAPLLVSTEQGRCKSTFCSILLPEELQHFYIDKFDLSSESGCEQKLSLFGLINMDEFDRYSVRNMATLKNLMQLKKLTFRKSHRSYYSQLPRIASFIGTSNQKELLTDTTGSRRFLCVEVNIDKQGFMLL
;
A
#
# COMPACT_ATOMS: atom_id res chain seq x y z
N MET A 1 8.25 -5.56 -6.49
CA MET A 1 7.92 -5.17 -7.88
C MET A 1 7.23 -6.27 -8.68
N LEU A 2 7.80 -7.47 -8.85
CA LEU A 2 7.16 -8.55 -9.65
C LEU A 2 5.73 -8.89 -9.24
N GLY A 3 5.45 -9.03 -7.94
CA GLY A 3 4.10 -9.31 -7.45
C GLY A 3 3.08 -8.21 -7.75
N MET A 4 3.51 -6.95 -7.78
CA MET A 4 2.69 -5.80 -8.15
C MET A 4 2.31 -5.88 -9.64
N VAL A 5 3.29 -6.09 -10.51
CA VAL A 5 3.05 -6.22 -11.97
C VAL A 5 2.18 -7.43 -12.28
N ALA A 6 2.45 -8.58 -11.66
CA ALA A 6 1.65 -9.79 -11.83
C ALA A 6 0.18 -9.56 -11.45
N GLN A 7 -0.07 -8.80 -10.38
CA GLN A 7 -1.41 -8.44 -9.95
C GLN A 7 -2.11 -7.53 -10.96
N TRP A 8 -1.42 -6.53 -11.50
CA TRP A 8 -1.98 -5.65 -12.54
C TRP A 8 -2.32 -6.39 -13.83
N MET A 9 -1.52 -7.39 -14.18
CA MET A 9 -1.74 -8.21 -15.38
C MET A 9 -2.76 -9.34 -15.18
N GLY A 10 -3.37 -9.45 -13.99
CA GLY A 10 -4.32 -10.52 -13.69
C GLY A 10 -3.71 -11.92 -13.69
N LEU A 11 -2.39 -12.03 -13.58
CA LEU A 11 -1.66 -13.31 -13.50
C LEU A 11 -1.81 -13.97 -12.12
N GLU A 12 -2.84 -13.62 -11.41
CA GLU A 12 -3.08 -13.95 -10.00
C GLU A 12 -3.44 -15.41 -9.73
N GLY A 13 -3.29 -16.29 -10.68
CA GLY A 13 -3.73 -17.69 -10.50
C GLY A 13 -3.32 -18.30 -9.16
N GLN A 14 -2.39 -17.70 -8.45
CA GLN A 14 -1.82 -18.29 -7.26
C GLN A 14 -1.76 -17.41 -6.00
N CYS A 15 -1.49 -16.11 -6.04
CA CYS A 15 -1.38 -15.31 -4.82
C CYS A 15 -1.67 -13.82 -5.06
N ALA A 16 -2.64 -13.25 -4.32
CA ALA A 16 -2.73 -11.80 -4.21
C ALA A 16 -1.42 -11.25 -3.62
N ASN A 17 -0.93 -10.10 -4.11
CA ASN A 17 0.23 -9.42 -3.51
C ASN A 17 -0.15 -8.89 -2.13
N ALA A 18 0.03 -9.70 -1.11
CA ALA A 18 -0.33 -9.41 0.27
C ALA A 18 0.85 -8.90 1.12
N VAL A 19 1.97 -8.57 0.48
CA VAL A 19 3.17 -8.04 1.15
C VAL A 19 3.34 -6.57 0.81
N ALA A 20 3.59 -5.75 1.82
CA ALA A 20 3.87 -4.33 1.70
C ALA A 20 5.27 -4.03 2.24
N PRO A 21 6.19 -3.48 1.43
CA PRO A 21 7.42 -2.90 1.94
C PRO A 21 7.11 -1.68 2.80
N LEU A 22 7.79 -1.57 3.94
CA LEU A 22 7.77 -0.40 4.81
C LEU A 22 9.16 0.21 4.87
N LEU A 23 9.29 1.42 4.36
CA LEU A 23 10.54 2.19 4.44
C LEU A 23 10.64 2.84 5.82
N VAL A 24 11.60 2.42 6.60
CA VAL A 24 11.75 2.82 8.00
C VAL A 24 13.03 3.62 8.19
N SER A 25 12.93 4.77 8.85
CA SER A 25 14.09 5.54 9.29
C SER A 25 13.70 6.38 10.50
N THR A 26 14.51 6.38 11.55
CA THR A 26 14.31 7.23 12.73
C THR A 26 14.50 8.71 12.43
N GLU A 27 15.23 9.03 11.36
CA GLU A 27 15.45 10.40 10.94
C GLU A 27 14.37 10.85 9.95
N GLN A 28 13.87 12.06 10.18
CA GLN A 28 12.95 12.73 9.24
C GLN A 28 13.73 13.30 8.04
N GLY A 29 13.01 13.49 6.93
CA GLY A 29 13.60 14.10 5.73
C GLY A 29 14.53 13.18 4.94
N ARG A 30 14.44 11.86 5.11
CA ARG A 30 15.16 10.84 4.31
C ARG A 30 14.45 10.50 2.99
N CYS A 31 13.63 11.40 2.46
CA CYS A 31 12.96 11.29 1.17
C CYS A 31 12.16 10.00 0.95
N LYS A 32 11.70 9.32 2.02
CA LYS A 32 10.94 8.06 1.92
C LYS A 32 9.67 8.21 1.08
N SER A 33 8.84 9.21 1.40
CA SER A 33 7.57 9.45 0.68
C SER A 33 7.83 9.89 -0.76
N THR A 34 8.88 10.68 -1.01
CA THR A 34 9.31 11.04 -2.37
C THR A 34 9.72 9.81 -3.16
N PHE A 35 10.50 8.90 -2.56
CA PHE A 35 10.86 7.64 -3.20
C PHE A 35 9.62 6.82 -3.55
N CYS A 36 8.64 6.71 -2.66
CA CYS A 36 7.39 6.00 -2.94
C CYS A 36 6.64 6.61 -4.12
N SER A 37 6.62 7.93 -4.25
CA SER A 37 5.90 8.63 -5.33
C SER A 37 6.53 8.42 -6.71
N ILE A 38 7.84 8.23 -6.80
CA ILE A 38 8.55 8.04 -8.08
C ILE A 38 8.70 6.57 -8.50
N LEU A 39 8.15 5.63 -7.73
CA LEU A 39 8.22 4.19 -8.07
C LEU A 39 7.44 3.84 -9.33
N LEU A 40 6.38 4.57 -9.62
CA LEU A 40 5.64 4.42 -10.86
C LEU A 40 6.22 5.34 -11.93
N PRO A 41 6.34 4.85 -13.19
CA PRO A 41 6.71 5.71 -14.31
C PRO A 41 5.67 6.83 -14.50
N GLU A 42 6.06 7.90 -15.17
CA GLU A 42 5.26 9.12 -15.30
C GLU A 42 3.86 8.84 -15.86
N GLU A 43 3.75 7.95 -16.82
CA GLU A 43 2.49 7.57 -17.46
C GLU A 43 1.51 6.88 -16.50
N LEU A 44 2.01 6.28 -15.41
CA LEU A 44 1.23 5.56 -14.41
C LEU A 44 1.07 6.34 -13.10
N GLN A 45 1.57 7.56 -13.00
CA GLN A 45 1.51 8.36 -11.76
C GLN A 45 0.08 8.63 -11.29
N HIS A 46 -0.88 8.70 -12.18
CA HIS A 46 -2.30 8.87 -11.83
C HIS A 46 -2.91 7.65 -11.12
N PHE A 47 -2.21 6.50 -11.11
CA PHE A 47 -2.58 5.33 -10.33
C PHE A 47 -1.87 5.24 -8.96
N TYR A 48 -1.12 6.27 -8.58
CA TYR A 48 -0.53 6.41 -7.25
C TYR A 48 -1.40 7.23 -6.33
N ILE A 49 -1.48 6.84 -5.06
CA ILE A 49 -2.10 7.63 -4.01
C ILE A 49 -1.31 7.52 -2.70
N ASP A 50 -1.15 8.64 -2.00
CA ASP A 50 -0.43 8.75 -0.72
C ASP A 50 -1.35 8.90 0.50
N LYS A 51 -2.67 8.94 0.29
CA LYS A 51 -3.68 9.09 1.34
C LYS A 51 -4.67 7.94 1.29
N PHE A 52 -4.50 6.99 2.19
CA PHE A 52 -5.38 5.85 2.31
C PHE A 52 -6.13 5.88 3.64
N ASP A 53 -7.35 6.41 3.62
CA ASP A 53 -8.23 6.46 4.78
C ASP A 53 -9.01 5.16 4.91
N LEU A 54 -8.87 4.50 6.07
CA LEU A 54 -9.52 3.24 6.42
C LEU A 54 -10.86 3.44 7.16
N SER A 55 -11.34 4.67 7.28
CA SER A 55 -12.59 4.98 8.00
C SER A 55 -13.84 4.47 7.27
N SER A 56 -13.80 4.35 5.94
CA SER A 56 -14.91 3.88 5.10
C SER A 56 -14.52 2.64 4.32
N GLU A 57 -15.12 1.50 4.65
CA GLU A 57 -14.82 0.22 3.99
C GLU A 57 -15.14 0.26 2.49
N SER A 58 -16.30 0.78 2.11
CA SER A 58 -16.68 0.90 0.69
C SER A 58 -15.76 1.85 -0.09
N GLY A 59 -15.30 2.93 0.54
CA GLY A 59 -14.34 3.86 -0.03
C GLY A 59 -12.96 3.22 -0.22
N CYS A 60 -12.53 2.37 0.73
CA CYS A 60 -11.30 1.59 0.61
C CYS A 60 -11.36 0.61 -0.57
N GLU A 61 -12.41 -0.18 -0.67
CA GLU A 61 -12.57 -1.16 -1.75
C GLU A 61 -12.55 -0.48 -3.13
N GLN A 62 -13.20 0.66 -3.28
CA GLN A 62 -13.15 1.43 -4.52
C GLN A 62 -11.73 1.86 -4.87
N LYS A 63 -10.98 2.38 -3.90
CA LYS A 63 -9.56 2.76 -4.10
C LYS A 63 -8.70 1.56 -4.50
N LEU A 64 -8.94 0.39 -3.91
CA LEU A 64 -8.21 -0.84 -4.23
C LEU A 64 -8.41 -1.34 -5.66
N SER A 65 -9.50 -0.95 -6.32
CA SER A 65 -9.79 -1.28 -7.72
C SER A 65 -9.33 -0.21 -8.71
N LEU A 66 -9.01 1.00 -8.24
CA LEU A 66 -8.66 2.15 -9.07
C LEU A 66 -7.17 2.46 -9.08
N PHE A 67 -6.51 2.31 -7.92
CA PHE A 67 -5.10 2.67 -7.78
C PHE A 67 -4.22 1.44 -7.83
N GLY A 68 -3.09 1.54 -8.55
CA GLY A 68 -2.11 0.48 -8.67
C GLY A 68 -1.15 0.42 -7.49
N LEU A 69 -0.80 1.59 -6.93
CA LEU A 69 0.10 1.70 -5.79
C LEU A 69 -0.46 2.67 -4.75
N ILE A 70 -0.62 2.18 -3.54
CA ILE A 70 -1.09 2.94 -2.38
C ILE A 70 0.05 3.09 -1.39
N ASN A 71 0.45 4.32 -1.11
CA ASN A 71 1.40 4.63 -0.06
C ASN A 71 0.66 4.86 1.27
N MET A 72 1.03 4.07 2.26
CA MET A 72 0.59 4.23 3.65
C MET A 72 1.60 5.12 4.38
N ASP A 73 1.51 6.42 4.13
CA ASP A 73 2.42 7.37 4.78
C ASP A 73 2.15 7.43 6.29
N GLU A 74 3.21 7.65 7.07
CA GLU A 74 3.14 7.66 8.53
C GLU A 74 2.46 6.40 9.12
N PHE A 75 2.87 5.24 8.64
CA PHE A 75 2.30 3.95 9.04
C PHE A 75 2.25 3.71 10.56
N ASP A 76 3.15 4.33 11.31
CA ASP A 76 3.20 4.31 12.77
C ASP A 76 1.98 4.96 13.45
N ARG A 77 1.21 5.75 12.72
CA ARG A 77 -0.04 6.36 13.23
C ARG A 77 -1.27 5.48 13.08
N TYR A 78 -1.16 4.32 12.43
CA TYR A 78 -2.29 3.44 12.26
C TYR A 78 -2.65 2.74 13.57
N SER A 79 -3.91 2.88 13.98
CA SER A 79 -4.44 2.18 15.16
C SER A 79 -4.47 0.66 14.96
N VAL A 80 -4.55 -0.10 16.05
CA VAL A 80 -4.69 -1.57 16.00
C VAL A 80 -5.88 -2.00 15.16
N ARG A 81 -6.99 -1.26 15.24
CA ARG A 81 -8.20 -1.51 14.43
C ARG A 81 -7.92 -1.31 12.94
N ASN A 82 -7.24 -0.21 12.60
CA ASN A 82 -6.89 0.09 11.21
C ASN A 82 -5.94 -0.97 10.64
N MET A 83 -5.02 -1.47 11.46
CA MET A 83 -4.11 -2.55 11.08
C MET A 83 -4.86 -3.86 10.76
N ALA A 84 -5.87 -4.22 11.56
CA ALA A 84 -6.69 -5.40 11.28
C ALA A 84 -7.46 -5.25 9.97
N THR A 85 -8.08 -4.10 9.74
CA THR A 85 -8.79 -3.78 8.50
C THR A 85 -7.84 -3.83 7.29
N LEU A 86 -6.68 -3.19 7.39
CA LEU A 86 -5.67 -3.19 6.33
C LEU A 86 -5.22 -4.61 5.98
N LYS A 87 -4.91 -5.44 6.99
CA LYS A 87 -4.52 -6.84 6.79
C LYS A 87 -5.58 -7.65 6.04
N ASN A 88 -6.85 -7.39 6.31
CA ASN A 88 -7.97 -8.02 5.60
C ASN A 88 -8.03 -7.53 4.14
N LEU A 89 -7.98 -6.23 3.92
CA LEU A 89 -7.99 -5.63 2.58
C LEU A 89 -6.84 -6.13 1.70
N MET A 90 -5.66 -6.34 2.27
CA MET A 90 -4.49 -6.88 1.56
C MET A 90 -4.67 -8.32 1.08
N GLN A 91 -5.62 -9.07 1.63
CA GLN A 91 -5.90 -10.46 1.22
C GLN A 91 -6.99 -10.58 0.17
N LEU A 92 -7.79 -9.53 -0.02
CA LEU A 92 -8.88 -9.57 -0.97
C LEU A 92 -8.33 -9.71 -2.39
N LYS A 93 -8.83 -10.67 -3.14
CA LYS A 93 -8.55 -10.82 -4.57
C LYS A 93 -9.58 -10.09 -5.41
N LYS A 94 -10.83 -10.13 -4.96
CA LYS A 94 -11.97 -9.49 -5.61
C LYS A 94 -12.65 -8.55 -4.62
N LEU A 95 -13.10 -7.45 -5.12
CA LEU A 95 -13.79 -6.40 -4.40
C LEU A 95 -15.24 -6.41 -4.83
N THR A 96 -16.15 -6.36 -3.86
CA THR A 96 -17.59 -6.37 -4.12
C THR A 96 -18.19 -5.08 -3.58
N PHE A 97 -18.58 -4.19 -4.44
CA PHE A 97 -19.19 -2.93 -4.03
C PHE A 97 -20.44 -2.60 -4.84
N ARG A 98 -21.31 -1.86 -4.24
CA ARG A 98 -22.52 -1.34 -4.87
C ARG A 98 -22.26 0.07 -5.38
N LYS A 99 -22.35 0.27 -6.69
CA LYS A 99 -22.31 1.62 -7.25
C LYS A 99 -23.55 2.40 -6.82
N SER A 100 -23.37 3.66 -6.45
CA SER A 100 -24.48 4.56 -6.14
C SER A 100 -25.53 4.51 -7.27
N HIS A 101 -26.78 4.46 -6.87
CA HIS A 101 -27.95 4.39 -7.79
C HIS A 101 -28.09 3.10 -8.63
N ARG A 102 -27.37 2.02 -8.28
CA ARG A 102 -27.57 0.72 -8.94
C ARG A 102 -28.07 -0.34 -7.97
N SER A 103 -28.96 -1.22 -8.43
CA SER A 103 -29.57 -2.30 -7.61
C SER A 103 -28.66 -3.51 -7.47
N TYR A 104 -27.60 -3.62 -8.24
CA TYR A 104 -26.72 -4.79 -8.26
C TYR A 104 -25.30 -4.48 -7.79
N TYR A 105 -24.66 -5.49 -7.24
CA TYR A 105 -23.26 -5.45 -6.86
C TYR A 105 -22.37 -5.67 -8.08
N SER A 106 -21.28 -4.91 -8.13
CA SER A 106 -20.21 -5.11 -9.12
C SER A 106 -19.02 -5.78 -8.44
N GLN A 107 -18.40 -6.72 -9.12
CA GLN A 107 -17.15 -7.32 -8.70
C GLN A 107 -16.01 -6.81 -9.60
N LEU A 108 -14.96 -6.32 -8.99
CA LEU A 108 -13.74 -5.92 -9.69
C LEU A 108 -12.53 -6.61 -9.05
N PRO A 109 -11.48 -6.87 -9.82
CA PRO A 109 -10.22 -7.34 -9.26
C PRO A 109 -9.60 -6.24 -8.40
N ARG A 110 -8.89 -6.64 -7.35
CA ARG A 110 -8.02 -5.72 -6.64
C ARG A 110 -6.71 -5.57 -7.42
N ILE A 111 -6.41 -4.37 -7.87
CA ILE A 111 -5.14 -4.05 -8.56
C ILE A 111 -4.13 -3.40 -7.60
N ALA A 112 -4.58 -2.84 -6.49
CA ALA A 112 -3.74 -2.11 -5.57
C ALA A 112 -2.68 -3.00 -4.91
N SER A 113 -1.45 -2.52 -4.95
CA SER A 113 -0.34 -2.95 -4.11
C SER A 113 -0.04 -1.87 -3.07
N PHE A 114 0.60 -2.24 -1.97
CA PHE A 114 0.86 -1.33 -0.86
C PHE A 114 2.37 -1.12 -0.67
N ILE A 115 2.72 0.09 -0.31
CA ILE A 115 4.01 0.48 0.24
C ILE A 115 3.74 1.41 1.41
N GLY A 116 4.67 1.55 2.34
CA GLY A 116 4.48 2.48 3.45
C GLY A 116 5.76 3.11 3.91
N THR A 117 5.61 4.18 4.70
CA THR A 117 6.72 4.88 5.34
C THR A 117 6.51 4.96 6.85
N SER A 118 7.57 4.92 7.62
CA SER A 118 7.52 5.12 9.06
C SER A 118 8.79 5.77 9.59
N ASN A 119 8.63 6.43 10.73
CA ASN A 119 9.73 6.99 11.51
C ASN A 119 10.09 6.14 12.75
N GLN A 120 9.39 5.03 12.98
CA GLN A 120 9.63 4.11 14.08
C GLN A 120 10.19 2.78 13.58
N LYS A 121 11.28 2.31 14.18
CA LYS A 121 11.86 0.99 13.84
C LYS A 121 11.08 -0.18 14.45
N GLU A 122 10.52 0.01 15.63
CA GLU A 122 9.77 -1.02 16.36
C GLU A 122 8.26 -0.99 16.06
N LEU A 123 7.93 -1.08 14.76
CA LEU A 123 6.54 -0.98 14.31
C LEU A 123 5.72 -2.23 14.52
N LEU A 124 6.36 -3.38 14.59
CA LEU A 124 5.71 -4.68 14.47
C LEU A 124 5.96 -5.52 15.72
N THR A 125 5.32 -5.12 16.81
CA THR A 125 5.32 -5.90 18.06
C THR A 125 4.45 -7.16 17.98
N ASP A 126 3.55 -7.22 17.00
CA ASP A 126 2.66 -8.36 16.78
C ASP A 126 3.36 -9.42 15.91
N THR A 127 3.78 -10.51 16.51
CA THR A 127 4.44 -11.65 15.85
C THR A 127 3.57 -12.35 14.80
N THR A 128 2.24 -12.25 14.91
CA THR A 128 1.30 -12.92 13.99
C THR A 128 0.97 -12.10 12.75
N GLY A 129 1.11 -10.79 12.82
CA GLY A 129 0.76 -9.87 11.73
C GLY A 129 1.94 -9.33 10.92
N SER A 130 3.15 -9.51 11.42
CA SER A 130 4.37 -8.92 10.84
C SER A 130 4.76 -9.49 9.47
N ARG A 131 4.40 -10.72 9.16
CA ARG A 131 4.76 -11.40 7.90
C ARG A 131 4.29 -10.70 6.62
N ARG A 132 3.34 -9.77 6.71
CA ARG A 132 2.84 -9.00 5.56
C ARG A 132 3.62 -7.73 5.32
N PHE A 133 4.41 -7.30 6.27
CA PHE A 133 5.16 -6.07 6.19
C PHE A 133 6.65 -6.36 6.19
N LEU A 134 7.30 -5.94 5.12
CA LEU A 134 8.74 -6.07 4.98
C LEU A 134 9.37 -4.73 5.34
N CYS A 135 9.92 -4.63 6.56
CA CYS A 135 10.62 -3.43 7.01
C CYS A 135 11.98 -3.33 6.31
N VAL A 136 12.18 -2.21 5.63
CA VAL A 136 13.43 -1.86 4.96
C VAL A 136 13.98 -0.60 5.62
N GLU A 137 15.11 -0.73 6.28
CA GLU A 137 15.77 0.42 6.90
C GLU A 137 16.43 1.30 5.84
N VAL A 138 16.08 2.59 5.85
CA VAL A 138 16.61 3.57 4.91
C VAL A 138 17.70 4.39 5.60
N ASN A 139 18.94 4.21 5.14
CA ASN A 139 20.14 4.89 5.64
C ASN A 139 20.78 5.79 4.56
N ILE A 140 19.98 6.42 3.72
CA ILE A 140 20.47 7.28 2.65
C ILE A 140 20.75 8.69 3.20
N ASP A 141 21.93 9.20 2.98
CA ASP A 141 22.25 10.61 3.24
C ASP A 141 21.54 11.51 2.22
N LYS A 142 21.16 12.72 2.67
CA LYS A 142 20.48 13.71 1.81
C LYS A 142 21.23 13.99 0.49
N GLN A 143 22.56 13.83 0.49
CA GLN A 143 23.39 14.02 -0.69
C GLN A 143 23.29 12.88 -1.71
N GLY A 144 22.99 11.64 -1.28
CA GLY A 144 22.88 10.48 -2.19
C GLY A 144 21.61 10.48 -3.03
N PHE A 145 20.57 11.19 -2.62
CA PHE A 145 19.29 11.22 -3.36
C PHE A 145 19.28 12.25 -4.51
N MET A 146 20.19 13.26 -4.45
CA MET A 146 20.28 14.27 -5.52
C MET A 146 21.11 13.81 -6.75
N LEU A 147 21.64 12.60 -6.72
CA LEU A 147 22.47 12.02 -7.79
C LEU A 147 21.74 10.95 -8.62
N LEU A 148 20.46 10.72 -8.37
CA LEU A 148 19.58 9.85 -9.15
C LEU A 148 18.52 10.66 -9.88
#